data_49ec0fa47b6fda9e9aee28f2fc01b414
#
_entry.id   49ec0fa47b6fda9e9aee28f2fc01b414
#
_cell.length_a   1.000
_cell.length_b   1.000
_cell.length_c   1.000
_cell.angle_alpha   90.00
_cell.angle_beta   90.00
_cell.angle_gamma   90.00
#
_symmetry.space_group_name_H-M   'P 1'
#
loop_
_entity.id
_entity.type
_entity.pdbx_description
1 polymer ?
#
loop_
_entity_poly.entity_id
_entity_poly.type
_entity_poly.pdbx_seq_one_letter_code
_entity_poly.pdbx_strand_id
1 'polypeptide(L)'
;MATVCAGTLALMDAGVKIKKPVSGIAMGLIKNPGEEKYAVLSDILGDEDHLGDMDFKVTGTKDGITATQMDIKVDGLSYEILENALAQAKEGRMHILGKILEAQPEAREDLKPHAPRIETMIIGKEFIGAVIGPGGKIIQGIQEKTGATVSIDEVDGVGKIEISGTNKATIDAAVKAIKAI
;
A
#
# COMPACT_ATOMS: atom_id res chain seq x y z
N MET A 1 -11.13 -10.87 -0.69
CA MET A 1 -10.10 -10.52 -1.70
C MET A 1 -10.17 -9.06 -2.15
N ALA A 2 -11.35 -8.42 -2.14
CA ALA A 2 -11.47 -6.99 -2.46
C ALA A 2 -10.48 -6.09 -1.68
N THR A 3 -10.27 -6.36 -0.38
CA THR A 3 -9.31 -5.62 0.46
C THR A 3 -7.86 -5.69 -0.05
N VAL A 4 -7.42 -6.83 -0.59
CA VAL A 4 -6.07 -6.97 -1.18
C VAL A 4 -5.94 -6.08 -2.42
N CYS A 5 -6.94 -6.10 -3.30
CA CYS A 5 -6.95 -5.29 -4.51
C CYS A 5 -7.05 -3.79 -4.18
N ALA A 6 -7.93 -3.42 -3.25
CA ALA A 6 -8.07 -2.05 -2.77
C ALA A 6 -6.78 -1.56 -2.06
N GLY A 7 -6.13 -2.42 -1.28
CA GLY A 7 -4.85 -2.13 -0.63
C GLY A 7 -3.74 -1.82 -1.64
N THR A 8 -3.64 -2.60 -2.72
CA THR A 8 -2.71 -2.32 -3.82
C THR A 8 -2.98 -0.94 -4.44
N LEU A 9 -4.24 -0.65 -4.79
CA LEU A 9 -4.63 0.65 -5.34
C LEU A 9 -4.35 1.80 -4.37
N ALA A 10 -4.69 1.63 -3.08
CA ALA A 10 -4.48 2.64 -2.06
C ALA A 10 -3.00 2.97 -1.85
N LEU A 11 -2.12 1.96 -1.81
CA LEU A 11 -0.67 2.15 -1.70
C LEU A 11 -0.12 2.89 -2.93
N MET A 12 -0.53 2.49 -4.14
CA MET A 12 -0.11 3.12 -5.38
C MET A 12 -0.62 4.57 -5.48
N ASP A 13 -1.87 4.82 -5.06
CA ASP A 13 -2.47 6.15 -5.04
C ASP A 13 -1.83 7.08 -3.98
N ALA A 14 -1.33 6.51 -2.89
CA ALA A 14 -0.55 7.22 -1.88
C ALA A 14 0.92 7.46 -2.27
N GLY A 15 1.36 7.02 -3.46
CA GLY A 15 2.73 7.19 -3.92
C GLY A 15 3.74 6.21 -3.33
N VAL A 16 3.28 5.16 -2.63
CA VAL A 16 4.17 4.12 -2.11
C VAL A 16 4.72 3.29 -3.27
N LYS A 17 6.03 3.26 -3.40
CA LYS A 17 6.73 2.52 -4.46
C LYS A 17 6.77 1.02 -4.12
N ILE A 18 5.63 0.34 -4.25
CA ILE A 18 5.58 -1.12 -4.13
C ILE A 18 6.35 -1.77 -5.29
N LYS A 19 6.97 -2.92 -5.03
CA LYS A 19 7.79 -3.61 -6.05
C LYS A 19 6.97 -4.01 -7.29
N LYS A 20 5.76 -4.53 -7.09
CA LYS A 20 4.82 -4.93 -8.13
C LYS A 20 3.40 -4.89 -7.60
N PRO A 21 2.41 -4.51 -8.41
CA PRO A 21 1.00 -4.61 -8.03
C PRO A 21 0.58 -6.05 -7.75
N VAL A 22 -0.27 -6.21 -6.75
CA VAL A 22 -0.82 -7.49 -6.32
C VAL A 22 -2.33 -7.48 -6.52
N SER A 23 -2.86 -8.52 -7.11
CA SER A 23 -4.30 -8.82 -7.14
C SER A 23 -4.58 -10.10 -6.38
N GLY A 24 -5.85 -10.37 -6.09
CA GLY A 24 -6.27 -11.59 -5.45
C GLY A 24 -7.66 -11.99 -5.89
N ILE A 25 -7.91 -13.30 -5.84
CA ILE A 25 -9.22 -13.91 -6.13
C ILE A 25 -9.56 -14.93 -5.06
N ALA A 26 -10.84 -15.08 -4.76
CA ALA A 26 -11.37 -16.16 -3.92
C ALA A 26 -11.95 -17.24 -4.83
N MET A 27 -11.47 -18.45 -4.67
CA MET A 27 -11.90 -19.64 -5.39
C MET A 27 -12.69 -20.54 -4.45
N GLY A 28 -13.62 -21.31 -4.98
CA GLY A 28 -14.34 -22.34 -4.25
C GLY A 28 -14.35 -23.66 -4.99
N LEU A 29 -14.75 -24.71 -4.29
CA LEU A 29 -14.97 -26.04 -4.85
C LEU A 29 -16.30 -26.56 -4.38
N ILE A 30 -17.05 -27.18 -5.31
CA ILE A 30 -18.21 -28.00 -5.01
C ILE A 30 -17.97 -29.38 -5.65
N LYS A 31 -18.10 -30.43 -4.84
CA LYS A 31 -17.97 -31.83 -5.28
C LYS A 31 -19.24 -32.62 -4.96
N ASN A 32 -19.74 -33.37 -5.92
CA ASN A 32 -20.86 -34.26 -5.65
C ASN A 32 -20.43 -35.41 -4.73
N PRO A 33 -21.15 -35.67 -3.62
CA PRO A 33 -20.86 -36.80 -2.76
C PRO A 33 -20.93 -38.13 -3.52
N GLY A 34 -19.83 -38.90 -3.48
CA GLY A 34 -19.75 -40.19 -4.14
C GLY A 34 -19.52 -40.19 -5.64
N GLU A 35 -19.33 -39.02 -6.25
CA GLU A 35 -18.99 -38.85 -7.67
C GLU A 35 -17.61 -38.23 -7.86
N GLU A 36 -16.98 -38.46 -9.02
CA GLU A 36 -15.75 -37.76 -9.41
C GLU A 36 -16.01 -36.37 -9.96
N LYS A 37 -17.28 -35.98 -10.12
CA LYS A 37 -17.66 -34.67 -10.64
C LYS A 37 -17.45 -33.58 -9.61
N TYR A 38 -16.78 -32.51 -10.04
CA TYR A 38 -16.55 -31.30 -9.25
C TYR A 38 -16.67 -30.06 -10.11
N ALA A 39 -16.85 -28.92 -9.46
CA ALA A 39 -16.81 -27.60 -10.08
C ALA A 39 -15.90 -26.67 -9.25
N VAL A 40 -14.95 -26.03 -9.93
CA VAL A 40 -14.16 -24.94 -9.35
C VAL A 40 -14.87 -23.62 -9.64
N LEU A 41 -15.13 -22.85 -8.59
CA LEU A 41 -15.82 -21.56 -8.65
C LEU A 41 -14.79 -20.43 -8.53
N SER A 42 -15.01 -19.34 -9.26
CA SER A 42 -14.19 -18.13 -9.21
C SER A 42 -14.99 -16.99 -8.60
N ASP A 43 -14.33 -16.17 -7.78
CA ASP A 43 -14.88 -14.98 -7.11
C ASP A 43 -16.13 -15.32 -6.29
N ILE A 44 -15.96 -16.25 -5.37
CA ILE A 44 -17.04 -16.83 -4.59
C ILE A 44 -17.73 -15.84 -3.65
N LEU A 45 -19.02 -16.02 -3.48
CA LEU A 45 -19.84 -15.34 -2.48
C LEU A 45 -19.67 -15.99 -1.09
N GLY A 46 -20.15 -15.31 -0.05
CA GLY A 46 -20.09 -15.81 1.33
C GLY A 46 -20.81 -17.15 1.52
N ASP A 47 -21.93 -17.38 0.84
CA ASP A 47 -22.65 -18.64 0.89
C ASP A 47 -21.87 -19.77 0.20
N GLU A 48 -21.20 -19.48 -0.90
CA GLU A 48 -20.36 -20.42 -1.62
C GLU A 48 -19.08 -20.76 -0.83
N ASP A 49 -18.53 -19.79 -0.06
CA ASP A 49 -17.47 -20.03 0.92
C ASP A 49 -17.99 -20.96 2.03
N HIS A 50 -19.13 -20.64 2.63
CA HIS A 50 -19.64 -21.36 3.79
C HIS A 50 -20.11 -22.79 3.47
N LEU A 51 -20.81 -22.97 2.37
CA LEU A 51 -21.43 -24.24 1.98
C LEU A 51 -20.55 -25.09 1.06
N GLY A 52 -19.51 -24.53 0.47
CA GLY A 52 -18.61 -25.23 -0.43
C GLY A 52 -17.68 -26.20 0.29
N ASP A 53 -17.08 -27.10 -0.48
CA ASP A 53 -16.17 -28.15 -0.01
C ASP A 53 -14.72 -27.64 0.21
N MET A 54 -14.38 -26.53 -0.40
CA MET A 54 -13.12 -25.81 -0.24
C MET A 54 -13.33 -24.32 -0.53
N ASP A 55 -12.72 -23.45 0.26
CA ASP A 55 -12.43 -22.08 -0.12
C ASP A 55 -10.91 -21.86 -0.23
N PHE A 56 -10.51 -21.10 -1.25
CA PHE A 56 -9.12 -20.99 -1.64
C PHE A 56 -8.81 -19.58 -2.12
N LYS A 57 -8.09 -18.82 -1.34
CA LYS A 57 -7.75 -17.43 -1.62
C LYS A 57 -6.33 -17.37 -2.16
N VAL A 58 -6.16 -16.81 -3.35
CA VAL A 58 -4.87 -16.72 -4.05
C VAL A 58 -4.56 -15.27 -4.36
N THR A 59 -3.42 -14.79 -3.89
CA THR A 59 -2.90 -13.47 -4.22
C THR A 59 -1.57 -13.55 -4.95
N GLY A 60 -1.28 -12.56 -5.77
CA GLY A 60 0.00 -12.51 -6.45
C GLY A 60 0.16 -11.37 -7.44
N THR A 61 1.38 -11.24 -7.93
CA THR A 61 1.78 -10.35 -9.01
C THR A 61 1.57 -11.02 -10.37
N LYS A 62 1.92 -10.34 -11.45
CA LYS A 62 1.95 -10.95 -12.79
C LYS A 62 2.91 -12.14 -12.89
N ASP A 63 3.94 -12.20 -12.04
CA ASP A 63 5.02 -13.19 -12.15
C ASP A 63 4.80 -14.42 -11.30
N GLY A 64 3.93 -14.35 -10.28
CA GLY A 64 3.68 -15.49 -9.42
C GLY A 64 2.80 -15.18 -8.22
N ILE A 65 2.54 -16.22 -7.45
CA ILE A 65 1.75 -16.19 -6.21
C ILE A 65 2.61 -15.61 -5.09
N THR A 66 2.03 -14.72 -4.28
CA THR A 66 2.68 -14.11 -3.12
C THR A 66 2.11 -14.61 -1.79
N ALA A 67 0.84 -14.98 -1.77
CA ALA A 67 0.21 -15.59 -0.60
C ALA A 67 -1.01 -16.41 -1.00
N THR A 68 -1.29 -17.44 -0.21
CA THR A 68 -2.48 -18.28 -0.33
C THR A 68 -3.06 -18.53 1.06
N GLN A 69 -4.38 -18.75 1.10
CA GLN A 69 -5.08 -19.30 2.26
C GLN A 69 -6.12 -20.28 1.74
N MET A 70 -6.15 -21.47 2.30
CA MET A 70 -7.06 -22.52 1.88
C MET A 70 -7.73 -23.13 3.11
N ASP A 71 -9.03 -23.35 3.00
CA ASP A 71 -9.82 -24.13 3.94
C ASP A 71 -10.43 -25.32 3.19
N ILE A 72 -10.15 -26.54 3.66
CA ILE A 72 -10.64 -27.79 3.06
C ILE A 72 -11.62 -28.41 4.03
N LYS A 73 -12.86 -28.65 3.56
CA LYS A 73 -13.97 -29.17 4.35
C LYS A 73 -14.34 -30.61 3.99
N VAL A 74 -13.49 -31.26 3.19
CA VAL A 74 -13.62 -32.65 2.75
C VAL A 74 -12.35 -33.45 3.07
N ASP A 75 -12.42 -34.76 3.03
CA ASP A 75 -11.31 -35.66 3.33
C ASP A 75 -10.22 -35.66 2.24
N GLY A 76 -9.64 -34.49 1.97
CA GLY A 76 -8.57 -34.29 1.02
C GLY A 76 -9.04 -33.97 -0.40
N LEU A 77 -8.08 -33.46 -1.19
CA LEU A 77 -8.26 -33.07 -2.58
C LEU A 77 -7.22 -33.77 -3.45
N SER A 78 -7.61 -34.16 -4.67
CA SER A 78 -6.66 -34.67 -5.64
C SER A 78 -5.75 -33.55 -6.17
N TYR A 79 -4.53 -33.91 -6.59
CA TYR A 79 -3.62 -32.95 -7.24
C TYR A 79 -4.23 -32.34 -8.50
N GLU A 80 -5.04 -33.09 -9.24
CA GLU A 80 -5.76 -32.60 -10.42
C GLU A 80 -6.70 -31.43 -10.08
N ILE A 81 -7.49 -31.57 -9.01
CA ILE A 81 -8.39 -30.49 -8.53
C ILE A 81 -7.58 -29.25 -8.15
N LEU A 82 -6.47 -29.42 -7.43
CA LEU A 82 -5.59 -28.32 -7.03
C LEU A 82 -4.95 -27.63 -8.23
N GLU A 83 -4.48 -28.39 -9.22
CA GLU A 83 -3.89 -27.85 -10.44
C GLU A 83 -4.91 -27.04 -11.24
N ASN A 84 -6.12 -27.57 -11.42
CA ASN A 84 -7.22 -26.89 -12.09
C ASN A 84 -7.64 -25.62 -11.35
N ALA A 85 -7.76 -25.68 -10.02
CA ALA A 85 -8.09 -24.52 -9.19
C ALA A 85 -7.02 -23.42 -9.26
N LEU A 86 -5.74 -23.78 -9.24
CA LEU A 86 -4.63 -22.83 -9.38
C LEU A 86 -4.57 -22.21 -10.78
N ALA A 87 -4.81 -22.98 -11.83
CA ALA A 87 -4.85 -22.50 -13.20
C ALA A 87 -5.99 -21.48 -13.38
N GLN A 88 -7.20 -21.83 -12.94
CA GLN A 88 -8.36 -20.93 -13.00
C GLN A 88 -8.17 -19.69 -12.12
N ALA A 89 -7.58 -19.83 -10.93
CA ALA A 89 -7.23 -18.71 -10.07
C ALA A 89 -6.23 -17.76 -10.73
N LYS A 90 -5.25 -18.29 -11.48
CA LYS A 90 -4.30 -17.46 -12.24
C LYS A 90 -5.01 -16.60 -13.28
N GLU A 91 -5.92 -17.18 -14.06
CA GLU A 91 -6.69 -16.45 -15.08
C GLU A 91 -7.52 -15.34 -14.45
N GLY A 92 -8.31 -15.65 -13.44
CA GLY A 92 -9.15 -14.68 -12.73
C GLY A 92 -8.31 -13.57 -12.07
N ARG A 93 -7.21 -13.93 -11.42
CA ARG A 93 -6.30 -12.98 -10.78
C ARG A 93 -5.63 -12.05 -11.79
N MET A 94 -5.23 -12.57 -12.96
CA MET A 94 -4.64 -11.76 -14.04
C MET A 94 -5.67 -10.80 -14.66
N HIS A 95 -6.93 -11.23 -14.79
CA HIS A 95 -8.02 -10.35 -15.21
C HIS A 95 -8.20 -9.18 -14.23
N ILE A 96 -8.30 -9.48 -12.94
CA ILE A 96 -8.42 -8.45 -11.87
C ILE A 96 -7.22 -7.51 -11.86
N LEU A 97 -6.00 -8.05 -12.01
CA LEU A 97 -4.78 -7.24 -12.10
C LEU A 97 -4.83 -6.26 -13.27
N GLY A 98 -5.34 -6.72 -14.42
CA GLY A 98 -5.57 -5.85 -15.57
C GLY A 98 -6.49 -4.67 -15.23
N LYS A 99 -7.58 -4.91 -14.50
CA LYS A 99 -8.51 -3.85 -14.06
C LYS A 99 -7.87 -2.89 -13.05
N ILE A 100 -7.03 -3.39 -12.15
CA ILE A 100 -6.24 -2.54 -11.24
C ILE A 100 -5.33 -1.61 -12.04
N LEU A 101 -4.61 -2.14 -13.04
CA LEU A 101 -3.67 -1.37 -13.85
C LEU A 101 -4.36 -0.41 -14.85
N GLU A 102 -5.58 -0.71 -15.29
CA GLU A 102 -6.41 0.26 -16.04
C GLU A 102 -6.74 1.50 -15.19
N ALA A 103 -7.02 1.30 -13.89
CA ALA A 103 -7.35 2.39 -12.98
C ALA A 103 -6.12 3.14 -12.48
N GLN A 104 -5.04 2.43 -12.17
CA GLN A 104 -3.79 2.98 -11.62
C GLN A 104 -2.60 2.19 -12.19
N PRO A 105 -2.02 2.61 -13.33
CA PRO A 105 -0.93 1.87 -13.99
C PRO A 105 0.36 1.84 -13.15
N GLU A 106 0.66 2.94 -12.45
CA GLU A 106 1.88 3.11 -11.67
C GLU A 106 1.57 3.83 -10.35
N ALA A 107 2.45 3.65 -9.36
CA ALA A 107 2.38 4.45 -8.14
C ALA A 107 2.59 5.93 -8.46
N ARG A 108 1.81 6.82 -7.83
CA ARG A 108 2.00 8.27 -8.01
C ARG A 108 3.45 8.66 -7.73
N GLU A 109 3.95 9.60 -8.47
CA GLU A 109 5.29 10.15 -8.26
C GLU A 109 5.37 10.95 -6.97
N ASP A 110 4.30 11.65 -6.64
CA ASP A 110 4.18 12.49 -5.44
C ASP A 110 2.81 12.30 -4.77
N LEU A 111 2.72 12.68 -3.51
CA LEU A 111 1.47 12.72 -2.75
C LEU A 111 0.48 13.71 -3.38
N LYS A 112 -0.81 13.48 -3.16
CA LYS A 112 -1.85 14.45 -3.56
C LYS A 112 -1.59 15.82 -2.90
N PRO A 113 -1.96 16.93 -3.55
CA PRO A 113 -1.66 18.29 -3.05
C PRO A 113 -2.16 18.55 -1.63
N HIS A 114 -3.29 17.95 -1.25
CA HIS A 114 -3.92 18.09 0.08
C HIS A 114 -3.48 17.04 1.10
N ALA A 115 -2.64 16.09 0.68
CA ALA A 115 -2.17 15.04 1.60
C ALA A 115 -1.16 15.64 2.60
N PRO A 116 -1.32 15.34 3.90
CA PRO A 116 -0.30 15.68 4.90
C PRO A 116 1.03 15.02 4.53
N ARG A 117 2.11 15.76 4.71
CA ARG A 117 3.46 15.28 4.39
C ARG A 117 4.48 15.74 5.41
N ILE A 118 5.55 14.99 5.51
CA ILE A 118 6.72 15.34 6.30
C ILE A 118 7.93 15.36 5.36
N GLU A 119 8.69 16.43 5.41
CA GLU A 119 9.97 16.55 4.70
C GLU A 119 11.10 16.67 5.71
N THR A 120 12.19 15.97 5.46
CA THR A 120 13.37 16.00 6.31
C THR A 120 14.49 16.76 5.61
N MET A 121 15.10 17.72 6.30
CA MET A 121 16.27 18.46 5.82
C MET A 121 17.42 18.32 6.82
N ILE A 122 18.63 18.12 6.29
CA ILE A 122 19.85 18.06 7.10
C ILE A 122 20.61 19.37 6.93
N ILE A 123 21.05 19.93 8.05
CA ILE A 123 21.90 21.12 8.11
C ILE A 123 23.14 20.87 8.95
N GLY A 124 24.17 21.69 8.78
CA GLY A 124 25.32 21.66 9.68
C GLY A 124 24.93 22.02 11.11
N LYS A 125 25.58 21.42 12.09
CA LYS A 125 25.34 21.68 13.53
C LYS A 125 25.41 23.16 13.87
N GLU A 126 26.32 23.88 13.25
CA GLU A 126 26.53 25.32 13.43
C GLU A 126 25.32 26.17 13.08
N PHE A 127 24.43 25.69 12.20
CA PHE A 127 23.22 26.41 11.78
C PHE A 127 21.99 26.15 12.67
N ILE A 128 22.04 25.14 13.56
CA ILE A 128 20.92 24.82 14.45
C ILE A 128 20.47 26.05 15.25
N GLY A 129 21.46 26.74 15.87
CA GLY A 129 21.19 27.94 16.65
C GLY A 129 20.58 29.08 15.83
N ALA A 130 21.02 29.23 14.58
CA ALA A 130 20.47 30.26 13.67
C ALA A 130 19.03 29.98 13.26
N VAL A 131 18.70 28.71 12.98
CA VAL A 131 17.32 28.30 12.62
C VAL A 131 16.37 28.43 13.80
N ILE A 132 16.80 28.08 15.01
CA ILE A 132 15.98 28.23 16.23
C ILE A 132 15.82 29.72 16.56
N GLY A 133 16.90 30.46 16.50
CA GLY A 133 16.97 31.88 16.88
C GLY A 133 16.87 32.11 18.38
N PRO A 134 17.08 33.38 18.84
CA PRO A 134 17.00 33.76 20.25
C PRO A 134 15.63 33.43 20.84
N GLY A 135 15.61 32.53 21.83
CA GLY A 135 14.36 32.08 22.49
C GLY A 135 13.33 31.41 21.54
N GLY A 136 13.83 30.80 20.42
CA GLY A 136 12.95 30.13 19.46
C GLY A 136 12.18 31.06 18.51
N LYS A 137 12.46 32.36 18.51
CA LYS A 137 11.68 33.34 17.73
C LYS A 137 11.72 33.13 16.23
N ILE A 138 12.84 32.64 15.67
CA ILE A 138 12.96 32.41 14.22
C ILE A 138 12.14 31.23 13.79
N ILE A 139 12.30 30.07 14.44
CA ILE A 139 11.53 28.87 14.12
C ILE A 139 10.02 29.08 14.33
N GLN A 140 9.60 29.76 15.40
CA GLN A 140 8.20 30.12 15.63
C GLN A 140 7.67 31.05 14.55
N GLY A 141 8.43 32.06 14.16
CA GLY A 141 8.04 32.97 13.08
C GLY A 141 7.92 32.29 11.70
N ILE A 142 8.73 31.27 11.44
CA ILE A 142 8.60 30.43 10.23
C ILE A 142 7.29 29.64 10.31
N GLN A 143 7.00 28.99 11.43
CA GLN A 143 5.78 28.22 11.64
C GLN A 143 4.52 29.08 11.49
N GLU A 144 4.50 30.26 12.12
CA GLU A 144 3.38 31.22 12.05
C GLU A 144 3.13 31.72 10.61
N LYS A 145 4.19 32.03 9.86
CA LYS A 145 4.08 32.54 8.49
C LYS A 145 3.69 31.51 7.48
N THR A 146 4.12 30.25 7.67
CA THR A 146 3.94 29.18 6.67
C THR A 146 2.81 28.24 7.00
N GLY A 147 2.41 28.16 8.28
CA GLY A 147 1.47 27.15 8.78
C GLY A 147 2.07 25.73 8.86
N ALA A 148 3.38 25.60 8.67
CA ALA A 148 4.10 24.33 8.87
C ALA A 148 4.45 24.15 10.34
N THR A 149 4.56 22.90 10.79
CA THR A 149 5.24 22.55 12.04
C THR A 149 6.68 22.19 11.73
N VAL A 150 7.62 22.78 12.45
CA VAL A 150 9.06 22.54 12.25
C VAL A 150 9.65 22.06 13.56
N SER A 151 10.30 20.91 13.56
CA SER A 151 11.14 20.44 14.65
C SER A 151 12.58 20.33 14.19
N ILE A 152 13.52 20.49 15.13
CA ILE A 152 14.95 20.36 14.86
C ILE A 152 15.60 19.62 16.00
N ASP A 153 16.34 18.58 15.65
CA ASP A 153 17.08 17.73 16.57
C ASP A 153 18.54 17.64 16.12
N GLU A 154 19.48 17.53 17.08
CA GLU A 154 20.87 17.16 16.79
C GLU A 154 21.00 15.66 16.78
N VAL A 155 21.35 15.08 15.64
CA VAL A 155 21.55 13.63 15.45
C VAL A 155 22.89 13.43 14.75
N ASP A 156 23.77 12.62 15.33
CA ASP A 156 25.09 12.28 14.73
C ASP A 156 25.93 13.48 14.31
N GLY A 157 25.85 14.59 15.08
CA GLY A 157 26.63 15.81 14.83
C GLY A 157 26.12 16.71 13.71
N VAL A 158 24.90 16.46 13.23
CA VAL A 158 24.18 17.33 12.27
C VAL A 158 22.84 17.75 12.83
N GLY A 159 22.28 18.84 12.31
CA GLY A 159 20.89 19.24 12.59
C GLY A 159 19.93 18.53 11.65
N LYS A 160 19.05 17.70 12.20
CA LYS A 160 17.92 17.08 11.48
C LYS A 160 16.67 17.94 11.69
N ILE A 161 16.17 18.53 10.61
CA ILE A 161 14.94 19.31 10.62
C ILE A 161 13.83 18.48 10.01
N GLU A 162 12.72 18.33 10.73
CA GLU A 162 11.50 17.70 10.22
C GLU A 162 10.44 18.81 10.06
N ILE A 163 9.93 18.92 8.84
CA ILE A 163 8.93 19.92 8.44
C ILE A 163 7.66 19.18 8.07
N SER A 164 6.60 19.38 8.84
CA SER A 164 5.30 18.78 8.57
C SER A 164 4.26 19.85 8.21
N GLY A 165 3.38 19.51 7.28
CA GLY A 165 2.34 20.42 6.81
C GLY A 165 1.18 19.70 6.14
N THR A 166 0.08 20.43 5.99
CA THR A 166 -1.17 19.90 5.42
C THR A 166 -1.15 19.80 3.90
N ASN A 167 -0.18 20.45 3.24
CA ASN A 167 -0.04 20.43 1.78
C ASN A 167 1.40 20.80 1.37
N LYS A 168 1.72 20.59 0.09
CA LYS A 168 3.05 20.86 -0.45
C LYS A 168 3.46 22.32 -0.35
N ALA A 169 2.56 23.25 -0.61
CA ALA A 169 2.88 24.67 -0.62
C ALA A 169 3.35 25.18 0.77
N THR A 170 2.72 24.68 1.84
CA THR A 170 3.12 24.95 3.23
C THR A 170 4.56 24.46 3.50
N ILE A 171 4.88 23.24 3.07
CA ILE A 171 6.23 22.66 3.24
C ILE A 171 7.26 23.45 2.44
N ASP A 172 7.01 23.70 1.15
CA ASP A 172 7.93 24.41 0.27
C ASP A 172 8.22 25.85 0.79
N ALA A 173 7.22 26.52 1.35
CA ALA A 173 7.39 27.82 1.98
C ALA A 173 8.30 27.75 3.21
N ALA A 174 8.13 26.75 4.07
CA ALA A 174 8.97 26.56 5.25
C ALA A 174 10.41 26.18 4.87
N VAL A 175 10.60 25.26 3.94
CA VAL A 175 11.91 24.89 3.39
C VAL A 175 12.63 26.11 2.83
N LYS A 176 11.93 26.94 2.05
CA LYS A 176 12.50 28.18 1.49
C LYS A 176 12.90 29.17 2.57
N ALA A 177 12.08 29.31 3.62
CA ALA A 177 12.39 30.22 4.73
C ALA A 177 13.61 29.75 5.53
N ILE A 178 13.76 28.44 5.76
CA ILE A 178 14.90 27.87 6.45
C ILE A 178 16.19 27.98 5.62
N LYS A 179 16.11 27.75 4.30
CA LYS A 179 17.26 27.89 3.38
C LYS A 179 17.75 29.33 3.21
N ALA A 180 16.96 30.31 3.62
CA ALA A 180 17.34 31.72 3.55
C ALA A 180 18.12 32.25 4.77
N ILE A 181 18.30 31.36 5.79
CA ILE A 181 19.10 31.65 7.00
C ILE A 181 20.56 31.24 6.75
#